data_36f2e13bb700726f7ef98ac457ee1e00
#
_entry.id   36f2e13bb700726f7ef98ac457ee1e00
#
_cell.length_a   1.000
_cell.length_b   1.000
_cell.length_c   1.000
_cell.angle_alpha   90.00
_cell.angle_beta   90.00
_cell.angle_gamma   90.00
#
_symmetry.space_group_name_H-M   'P 1'
#
loop_
_entity.id
_entity.type
_entity.pdbx_description
1 polymer ?
#
loop_
_entity_poly.entity_id
_entity_poly.type
_entity_poly.pdbx_seq_one_letter_code
_entity_poly.pdbx_strand_id
1 'polypeptide(L)'
;VITAALARRFMQGDPHVRRTAALGAAGTLVTGTLIAGAIAATPASAGQQHHRGSAEDRGVQIAADRAAKKGIDWQTCPADWGLKAPIQCGYVTVPIDYAKPNGPTIKIAVDRVGNTGSKTERQGSLVYNPGGPGGSGMKFPTRVTGKNPLYANMAKAYDFVGFDPRGVGHSAPISCADPQEFAKAPKADPVPDSEADKRAQRKLAKEYALGCKERSGALLKHMTTPNTARDLDVIRAALGDKKLNYLGVSYGTYLGAVYATLFPDHVRRMLVDSVVNPSRESIWYQANLDQDVAFETRWSDWKKWVAKNDAAYHIGNTEAKVQAKWEQLRATAKKNPIGGVVGPAELINFFQKAPYYDSSWAPTAQAWSAYLKGDEKPLIQGAGPDMSDIAGNIASENSNAVYTAVECNDAKWPTSWRKWDRDNTRVHQKAPFMTWANAWMNLPCATWPEKQLTPVDVKTGKGLPSVLIVQSTRDAATPFEGAVELHKRLKGSRMIIEEGAGSHGVTSLVNPCINNRVDTYFLTGKTDPKDVTCTPHATPQPSKA
;
A
#
# COMPACT_ATOMS: atom_id res chain seq x y z
N VAL A 1 -11.81 -24.13 23.17
CA VAL A 1 -12.85 -23.58 24.05
C VAL A 1 -12.32 -22.42 24.91
N ILE A 2 -11.36 -21.61 24.41
CA ILE A 2 -10.88 -20.41 25.14
C ILE A 2 -10.91 -19.13 24.28
N THR A 3 -11.32 -19.20 23.04
CA THR A 3 -11.30 -18.07 22.10
C THR A 3 -12.63 -17.32 21.93
N ALA A 4 -13.71 -17.74 22.60
CA ALA A 4 -15.00 -17.06 22.50
C ALA A 4 -15.25 -15.99 23.60
N ALA A 5 -14.34 -15.83 24.56
CA ALA A 5 -14.54 -14.93 25.72
C ALA A 5 -13.95 -13.52 25.52
N LEU A 6 -13.05 -13.31 24.57
CA LEU A 6 -12.42 -11.99 24.35
C LEU A 6 -13.22 -11.07 23.42
N ALA A 7 -14.06 -11.61 22.55
CA ALA A 7 -14.87 -10.80 21.65
C ALA A 7 -16.13 -10.17 22.31
N ARG A 8 -16.52 -10.62 23.52
CA ARG A 8 -17.71 -10.10 24.23
C ARG A 8 -17.45 -8.97 25.24
N ARG A 9 -16.20 -8.62 25.50
CA ARG A 9 -15.85 -7.57 26.50
C ARG A 9 -15.77 -6.14 25.94
N PHE A 10 -15.88 -5.97 24.64
CA PHE A 10 -15.83 -4.65 24.02
C PHE A 10 -17.17 -4.04 23.60
N MET A 11 -18.30 -4.70 23.94
CA MET A 11 -19.64 -4.19 23.58
C MET A 11 -20.51 -3.82 24.79
N GLN A 12 -19.98 -3.68 25.96
CA GLN A 12 -20.75 -3.15 27.11
C GLN A 12 -20.08 -1.90 27.65
N GLY A 13 -20.59 -0.76 27.21
CA GLY A 13 -20.27 0.55 27.80
C GLY A 13 -20.84 0.65 29.22
N ASP A 14 -19.99 0.98 30.14
CA ASP A 14 -20.27 1.21 31.54
C ASP A 14 -21.03 2.55 31.72
N PRO A 15 -22.21 2.59 32.37
CA PRO A 15 -23.00 3.81 32.49
C PRO A 15 -22.84 4.45 33.87
N HIS A 16 -21.71 5.03 34.20
CA HIS A 16 -21.60 5.88 35.39
C HIS A 16 -20.61 7.02 35.17
N VAL A 17 -21.07 8.18 34.69
CA VAL A 17 -20.81 9.50 35.27
C VAL A 17 -21.97 10.43 34.88
N ARG A 18 -22.87 10.66 35.83
CA ARG A 18 -23.84 11.76 35.82
C ARG A 18 -23.51 12.72 36.95
N ARG A 19 -23.80 14.02 36.63
CA ARG A 19 -24.00 15.18 37.55
C ARG A 19 -22.74 15.94 37.86
N THR A 20 -22.69 17.26 37.71
CA THR A 20 -23.53 18.40 38.07
C THR A 20 -22.96 19.64 37.40
N ALA A 21 -23.55 20.73 37.13
CA ALA A 21 -24.55 21.55 37.77
C ALA A 21 -25.13 22.59 36.83
N ALA A 22 -26.37 22.97 37.06
CA ALA A 22 -27.08 24.09 36.51
C ALA A 22 -26.85 25.38 37.31
N LEU A 23 -27.29 26.50 36.77
CA LEU A 23 -27.66 27.82 37.30
C LEU A 23 -27.05 28.91 36.41
N GLY A 24 -27.70 29.91 35.83
CA GLY A 24 -28.99 30.52 36.11
C GLY A 24 -28.90 31.99 35.69
N ALA A 25 -30.04 32.57 35.40
CA ALA A 25 -30.42 33.98 35.35
C ALA A 25 -30.73 34.54 33.96
N ALA A 26 -32.03 34.67 33.60
CA ALA A 26 -32.92 35.82 33.83
C ALA A 26 -32.42 37.07 33.09
N GLY A 27 -33.11 37.47 32.03
CA GLY A 27 -34.31 38.21 31.94
C GLY A 27 -34.05 39.55 31.25
N THR A 28 -34.82 39.85 30.22
CA THR A 28 -35.59 41.10 30.09
C THR A 28 -36.38 41.13 28.78
N LEU A 29 -37.67 41.24 28.90
CA LEU A 29 -38.60 41.61 27.81
C LEU A 29 -38.41 43.08 27.45
N VAL A 30 -38.44 43.39 26.16
CA VAL A 30 -38.86 44.69 25.65
C VAL A 30 -39.85 44.46 24.53
N THR A 31 -41.08 44.89 24.81
CA THR A 31 -42.21 44.99 23.89
C THR A 31 -42.03 46.20 22.94
N GLY A 32 -42.19 46.01 21.66
CA GLY A 32 -42.23 47.10 20.67
C GLY A 32 -43.18 46.72 19.51
N THR A 33 -44.14 47.52 19.31
CA THR A 33 -45.41 47.39 18.59
C THR A 33 -45.28 47.29 17.06
N LEU A 34 -46.21 46.58 16.46
CA LEU A 34 -46.53 46.34 15.06
C LEU A 34 -46.62 47.61 14.18
N ILE A 35 -46.09 47.50 12.95
CA ILE A 35 -46.69 48.12 11.76
C ILE A 35 -46.71 47.06 10.66
N ALA A 36 -47.92 46.75 10.17
CA ALA A 36 -48.15 45.82 9.08
C ALA A 36 -47.92 46.54 7.74
N GLY A 37 -46.97 46.00 6.98
CA GLY A 37 -46.80 46.33 5.55
C GLY A 37 -46.83 45.02 4.76
N ALA A 38 -47.94 44.74 4.08
CA ALA A 38 -48.06 43.61 3.18
C ALA A 38 -47.25 43.88 1.90
N ILE A 39 -46.14 43.18 1.79
CA ILE A 39 -45.41 43.05 0.51
C ILE A 39 -45.60 41.59 0.05
N ALA A 40 -46.27 41.44 -1.10
CA ALA A 40 -46.44 40.17 -1.77
C ALA A 40 -45.07 39.54 -2.09
N ALA A 41 -44.71 38.50 -1.37
CA ALA A 41 -43.53 37.72 -1.70
C ALA A 41 -43.88 36.73 -2.82
N THR A 42 -43.33 36.96 -3.99
CA THR A 42 -43.20 35.93 -5.02
C THR A 42 -42.38 34.76 -4.46
N PRO A 43 -42.76 33.48 -4.71
CA PRO A 43 -41.96 32.37 -4.25
C PRO A 43 -40.62 32.40 -4.98
N ALA A 44 -39.55 32.71 -4.24
CA ALA A 44 -38.20 32.48 -4.69
C ALA A 44 -38.05 30.98 -4.93
N SER A 45 -37.92 30.58 -6.18
CA SER A 45 -37.47 29.22 -6.54
C SER A 45 -36.21 28.96 -5.77
N ALA A 46 -36.26 27.94 -4.91
CA ALA A 46 -35.10 27.40 -4.24
C ALA A 46 -34.12 26.90 -5.33
N GLY A 47 -33.21 27.77 -5.71
CA GLY A 47 -32.10 27.43 -6.59
C GLY A 47 -31.34 26.30 -5.94
N GLN A 48 -31.31 25.16 -6.60
CA GLN A 48 -30.42 24.06 -6.26
C GLN A 48 -29.01 24.67 -6.12
N GLN A 49 -28.52 24.73 -4.89
CA GLN A 49 -27.11 24.96 -4.65
C GLN A 49 -26.35 23.74 -5.24
N HIS A 50 -25.98 23.83 -6.50
CA HIS A 50 -24.93 23.01 -7.05
C HIS A 50 -23.69 23.27 -6.19
N HIS A 51 -23.31 22.34 -5.37
CA HIS A 51 -21.97 22.29 -4.79
C HIS A 51 -21.00 22.40 -5.98
N ARG A 52 -20.43 23.59 -6.19
CA ARG A 52 -19.34 23.76 -7.16
C ARG A 52 -18.20 22.91 -6.65
N GLY A 53 -17.91 21.77 -7.31
CA GLY A 53 -16.78 20.92 -7.00
C GLY A 53 -15.48 21.74 -6.95
N SER A 54 -14.47 21.21 -6.27
CA SER A 54 -13.15 21.86 -6.18
C SER A 54 -12.57 22.14 -7.58
N ALA A 55 -11.49 22.91 -7.66
CA ALA A 55 -10.78 23.13 -8.93
C ALA A 55 -10.25 21.81 -9.49
N GLU A 56 -9.78 20.93 -8.62
CA GLU A 56 -9.30 19.59 -8.96
C GLU A 56 -10.44 18.68 -9.47
N ASP A 57 -11.65 18.75 -8.89
CA ASP A 57 -12.80 17.97 -9.35
C ASP A 57 -13.22 18.37 -10.77
N ARG A 58 -13.23 19.66 -11.07
CA ARG A 58 -13.45 20.13 -12.44
C ARG A 58 -12.32 19.73 -13.38
N GLY A 59 -11.08 19.79 -12.90
CA GLY A 59 -9.91 19.45 -13.69
C GLY A 59 -9.84 17.96 -14.04
N VAL A 60 -10.20 17.07 -13.13
CA VAL A 60 -10.25 15.63 -13.43
C VAL A 60 -11.35 15.32 -14.44
N GLN A 61 -12.51 15.97 -14.36
CA GLN A 61 -13.57 15.79 -15.35
C GLN A 61 -13.11 16.22 -16.75
N ILE A 62 -12.47 17.39 -16.87
CA ILE A 62 -11.90 17.85 -18.15
C ILE A 62 -10.87 16.85 -18.70
N ALA A 63 -9.99 16.34 -17.85
CA ALA A 63 -8.98 15.36 -18.26
C ALA A 63 -9.62 14.03 -18.69
N ALA A 64 -10.61 13.54 -17.94
CA ALA A 64 -11.35 12.32 -18.24
C ALA A 64 -12.13 12.43 -19.58
N ASP A 65 -12.81 13.55 -19.81
CA ASP A 65 -13.53 13.80 -21.07
C ASP A 65 -12.60 13.81 -22.29
N ARG A 66 -11.40 14.40 -22.15
CA ARG A 66 -10.36 14.36 -23.20
C ARG A 66 -9.85 12.94 -23.44
N ALA A 67 -9.59 12.22 -22.36
CA ALA A 67 -9.09 10.84 -22.42
C ALA A 67 -10.14 9.91 -23.04
N ALA A 68 -11.42 10.04 -22.69
CA ALA A 68 -12.52 9.29 -23.29
C ALA A 68 -12.66 9.51 -24.80
N LYS A 69 -12.49 10.77 -25.26
CA LYS A 69 -12.52 11.09 -26.68
C LYS A 69 -11.32 10.54 -27.45
N LYS A 70 -10.14 10.56 -26.83
CA LYS A 70 -8.89 10.11 -27.46
C LYS A 70 -8.76 8.60 -27.45
N GLY A 71 -9.20 7.93 -26.36
CA GLY A 71 -8.90 6.53 -26.09
C GLY A 71 -7.42 6.30 -25.83
N ILE A 72 -7.02 5.03 -25.86
CA ILE A 72 -5.62 4.59 -25.73
C ILE A 72 -5.19 3.98 -27.06
N ASP A 73 -4.10 4.49 -27.60
CA ASP A 73 -3.44 3.92 -28.77
C ASP A 73 -2.62 2.69 -28.32
N TRP A 74 -3.19 1.51 -28.51
CA TRP A 74 -2.61 0.24 -28.10
C TRP A 74 -1.63 -0.28 -29.14
N GLN A 75 -0.37 -0.42 -28.73
CA GLN A 75 0.76 -0.85 -29.57
C GLN A 75 1.40 -2.12 -29.01
N THR A 76 2.26 -2.75 -29.81
CA THR A 76 3.23 -3.72 -29.28
C THR A 76 4.07 -3.03 -28.22
N CYS A 77 4.27 -3.69 -27.08
CA CYS A 77 5.08 -3.11 -26.01
C CYS A 77 6.53 -2.87 -26.46
N PRO A 78 7.16 -1.77 -26.06
CA PRO A 78 8.59 -1.57 -26.24
C PRO A 78 9.40 -2.74 -25.67
N ALA A 79 10.48 -3.13 -26.33
CA ALA A 79 11.26 -4.30 -25.95
C ALA A 79 11.87 -4.21 -24.54
N ASP A 80 12.25 -3.00 -24.14
CA ASP A 80 12.81 -2.68 -22.82
C ASP A 80 11.80 -2.78 -21.68
N TRP A 81 10.49 -2.83 -21.97
CA TRP A 81 9.46 -3.08 -20.94
C TRP A 81 9.38 -4.55 -20.51
N GLY A 82 10.01 -5.45 -21.25
CA GLY A 82 10.04 -6.88 -20.96
C GLY A 82 8.68 -7.58 -21.06
N LEU A 83 7.71 -6.96 -21.75
CA LEU A 83 6.36 -7.48 -21.98
C LEU A 83 6.25 -8.05 -23.42
N LYS A 84 5.62 -9.22 -23.56
CA LYS A 84 5.50 -9.92 -24.85
C LYS A 84 4.04 -10.03 -25.26
N ALA A 85 3.80 -10.15 -26.57
CA ALA A 85 2.48 -10.47 -27.12
C ALA A 85 1.87 -11.67 -26.36
N PRO A 86 0.55 -11.68 -26.10
CA PRO A 86 -0.48 -10.78 -26.61
C PRO A 86 -0.65 -9.46 -25.82
N ILE A 87 0.25 -9.12 -24.89
CA ILE A 87 0.16 -7.89 -24.10
C ILE A 87 0.44 -6.69 -25.02
N GLN A 88 -0.40 -5.68 -24.89
CA GLN A 88 -0.29 -4.41 -25.59
C GLN A 88 0.00 -3.29 -24.58
N CYS A 89 0.71 -2.26 -25.02
CA CYS A 89 1.10 -1.10 -24.22
C CYS A 89 0.57 0.20 -24.82
N GLY A 90 0.39 1.21 -23.99
CA GLY A 90 -0.03 2.53 -24.40
C GLY A 90 0.16 3.57 -23.31
N TYR A 91 -0.30 4.78 -23.59
CA TYR A 91 -0.20 5.88 -22.64
C TYR A 91 -1.52 6.65 -22.49
N VAL A 92 -1.78 7.09 -21.28
CA VAL A 92 -2.84 8.03 -20.94
C VAL A 92 -2.21 9.36 -20.52
N THR A 93 -2.64 10.47 -21.11
CA THR A 93 -2.12 11.80 -20.76
C THR A 93 -2.95 12.38 -19.61
N VAL A 94 -2.28 12.81 -18.54
CA VAL A 94 -2.90 13.40 -17.36
C VAL A 94 -2.24 14.73 -16.98
N PRO A 95 -2.96 15.70 -16.37
CA PRO A 95 -2.34 16.90 -15.85
C PRO A 95 -1.37 16.58 -14.69
N ILE A 96 -0.27 17.32 -14.58
CA ILE A 96 0.54 17.31 -13.37
C ILE A 96 -0.29 17.85 -12.19
N ASP A 97 -1.00 18.96 -12.42
CA ASP A 97 -1.84 19.66 -11.44
C ASP A 97 -3.30 19.67 -11.94
N TYR A 98 -4.16 18.92 -11.26
CA TYR A 98 -5.59 18.87 -11.60
C TYR A 98 -6.33 20.19 -11.37
N ALA A 99 -5.83 21.10 -10.53
CA ALA A 99 -6.36 22.44 -10.43
C ALA A 99 -6.08 23.30 -11.70
N LYS A 100 -5.15 22.84 -12.54
CA LYS A 100 -4.73 23.50 -13.79
C LYS A 100 -4.71 22.51 -14.97
N PRO A 101 -5.88 21.99 -15.41
CA PRO A 101 -5.97 20.90 -16.39
C PRO A 101 -5.45 21.25 -17.80
N ASN A 102 -5.21 22.54 -18.06
CA ASN A 102 -4.61 23.05 -19.31
C ASN A 102 -3.10 23.33 -19.18
N GLY A 103 -2.52 23.08 -18.00
CA GLY A 103 -1.10 23.23 -17.72
C GLY A 103 -0.25 22.04 -18.21
N PRO A 104 0.97 21.89 -17.66
CA PRO A 104 1.83 20.78 -18.00
C PRO A 104 1.20 19.42 -17.70
N THR A 105 1.53 18.43 -18.54
CA THR A 105 1.00 17.06 -18.46
C THR A 105 2.12 16.05 -18.34
N ILE A 106 1.76 14.86 -17.86
CA ILE A 106 2.60 13.66 -17.93
C ILE A 106 1.85 12.54 -18.65
N LYS A 107 2.60 11.53 -19.10
CA LYS A 107 2.03 10.31 -19.66
C LYS A 107 2.06 9.21 -18.59
N ILE A 108 0.93 8.54 -18.40
CA ILE A 108 0.81 7.35 -17.57
C ILE A 108 0.89 6.13 -18.48
N ALA A 109 1.89 5.28 -18.24
CA ALA A 109 2.07 4.03 -18.97
C ALA A 109 1.03 3.01 -18.51
N VAL A 110 0.43 2.32 -19.46
CA VAL A 110 -0.56 1.27 -19.25
C VAL A 110 -0.25 0.07 -20.12
N ASP A 111 -0.53 -1.13 -19.62
CA ASP A 111 -0.53 -2.35 -20.40
C ASP A 111 -1.86 -3.07 -20.30
N ARG A 112 -2.17 -3.93 -21.28
CA ARG A 112 -3.36 -4.77 -21.22
C ARG A 112 -3.18 -6.11 -21.93
N VAL A 113 -4.00 -7.06 -21.53
CA VAL A 113 -4.38 -8.21 -22.34
C VAL A 113 -5.90 -8.27 -22.39
N GLY A 114 -6.47 -8.46 -23.58
CA GLY A 114 -7.91 -8.58 -23.76
C GLY A 114 -8.47 -9.85 -23.09
N ASN A 115 -9.76 -9.81 -22.76
CA ASN A 115 -10.45 -10.97 -22.21
C ASN A 115 -10.41 -12.17 -23.18
N THR A 116 -10.41 -13.39 -22.62
CA THR A 116 -10.36 -14.64 -23.40
C THR A 116 -11.73 -15.20 -23.77
N GLY A 117 -12.80 -14.65 -23.21
CA GLY A 117 -14.18 -15.02 -23.52
C GLY A 117 -14.75 -14.27 -24.72
N SER A 118 -16.02 -14.47 -25.00
CA SER A 118 -16.74 -13.78 -26.05
C SER A 118 -16.96 -12.29 -25.73
N LYS A 119 -17.31 -11.49 -26.75
CA LYS A 119 -17.67 -10.08 -26.57
C LYS A 119 -18.85 -9.87 -25.59
N THR A 120 -19.78 -10.82 -25.53
CA THR A 120 -20.95 -10.79 -24.64
C THR A 120 -20.61 -11.13 -23.19
N GLU A 121 -19.52 -11.85 -22.95
CA GLU A 121 -19.02 -12.17 -21.61
C GLU A 121 -18.18 -11.05 -21.03
N ARG A 122 -17.65 -10.16 -21.88
CA ARG A 122 -16.78 -9.05 -21.44
C ARG A 122 -17.53 -8.09 -20.52
N GLN A 123 -16.96 -7.84 -19.34
CA GLN A 123 -17.52 -6.99 -18.29
C GLN A 123 -16.72 -5.69 -18.05
N GLY A 124 -15.81 -5.34 -18.95
CA GLY A 124 -14.96 -4.16 -18.87
C GLY A 124 -13.52 -4.50 -18.52
N SER A 125 -12.77 -3.50 -18.08
CA SER A 125 -11.37 -3.65 -17.67
C SER A 125 -11.26 -3.89 -16.16
N LEU A 126 -10.34 -4.75 -15.74
CA LEU A 126 -9.92 -4.91 -14.35
C LEU A 126 -8.55 -4.25 -14.19
N VAL A 127 -8.51 -3.12 -13.48
CA VAL A 127 -7.30 -2.34 -13.24
C VAL A 127 -6.66 -2.76 -11.92
N TYR A 128 -5.34 -2.90 -11.93
CA TYR A 128 -4.57 -3.42 -10.80
C TYR A 128 -3.55 -2.42 -10.27
N ASN A 129 -3.41 -2.37 -8.94
CA ASN A 129 -2.30 -1.68 -8.27
C ASN A 129 -1.70 -2.58 -7.16
N PRO A 130 -0.40 -2.90 -7.21
CA PRO A 130 0.27 -3.78 -6.24
C PRO A 130 0.57 -3.11 -4.91
N GLY A 131 0.51 -1.78 -4.85
CA GLY A 131 0.87 -1.00 -3.67
C GLY A 131 2.30 -0.44 -3.71
N GLY A 132 2.95 -0.49 -2.60
CA GLY A 132 4.18 0.19 -2.25
C GLY A 132 3.89 1.26 -1.20
N PRO A 133 3.64 2.57 -1.54
CA PRO A 133 3.56 3.20 -2.87
C PRO A 133 4.85 3.06 -3.70
N GLY A 134 4.79 3.27 -5.00
CA GLY A 134 5.95 3.17 -5.89
C GLY A 134 6.09 1.82 -6.60
N GLY A 135 5.21 0.87 -6.33
CA GLY A 135 5.15 -0.39 -7.08
C GLY A 135 4.55 -0.20 -8.47
N SER A 136 5.19 -0.79 -9.50
CA SER A 136 4.66 -0.87 -10.85
C SER A 136 3.50 -1.87 -10.92
N GLY A 137 2.37 -1.46 -11.48
CA GLY A 137 1.24 -2.34 -11.81
C GLY A 137 1.38 -3.03 -13.16
N MET A 138 2.36 -2.60 -13.96
CA MET A 138 2.71 -3.26 -15.22
C MET A 138 3.04 -4.73 -14.96
N LYS A 139 2.89 -5.58 -15.94
CA LYS A 139 2.98 -7.04 -15.80
C LYS A 139 1.77 -7.72 -15.14
N PHE A 140 0.75 -6.98 -14.64
CA PHE A 140 -0.47 -7.64 -14.18
C PHE A 140 -1.11 -8.54 -15.26
N PRO A 141 -1.17 -8.13 -16.54
CA PRO A 141 -1.64 -8.99 -17.63
C PRO A 141 -0.89 -10.31 -17.76
N THR A 142 0.38 -10.41 -17.35
CA THR A 142 1.15 -11.67 -17.41
C THR A 142 0.55 -12.77 -16.53
N ARG A 143 -0.26 -12.41 -15.53
CA ARG A 143 -0.94 -13.37 -14.64
C ARG A 143 -1.99 -14.21 -15.37
N VAL A 144 -2.47 -13.77 -16.53
CA VAL A 144 -3.49 -14.47 -17.32
C VAL A 144 -3.01 -14.90 -18.71
N THR A 145 -1.79 -14.52 -19.13
CA THR A 145 -1.18 -15.03 -20.38
C THR A 145 -0.54 -16.41 -20.22
N GLY A 146 -0.37 -16.86 -18.97
CA GLY A 146 0.17 -18.18 -18.63
C GLY A 146 -0.91 -19.13 -18.11
N LYS A 147 -0.48 -20.32 -17.66
CA LYS A 147 -1.37 -21.32 -17.04
C LYS A 147 -1.61 -21.03 -15.55
N ASN A 148 -2.04 -19.83 -15.21
CA ASN A 148 -2.36 -19.50 -13.82
C ASN A 148 -3.85 -19.75 -13.53
N PRO A 149 -4.21 -20.76 -12.72
CA PRO A 149 -5.60 -21.08 -12.45
C PRO A 149 -6.35 -20.02 -11.64
N LEU A 150 -5.63 -19.19 -10.86
CA LEU A 150 -6.24 -18.22 -9.93
C LEU A 150 -7.10 -17.17 -10.63
N TYR A 151 -6.77 -16.81 -11.87
CA TYR A 151 -7.46 -15.75 -12.61
C TYR A 151 -8.19 -16.24 -13.86
N ALA A 152 -8.25 -17.56 -14.09
CA ALA A 152 -8.78 -18.14 -15.33
C ALA A 152 -10.24 -17.76 -15.60
N ASN A 153 -11.08 -17.71 -14.57
CA ASN A 153 -12.49 -17.33 -14.72
C ASN A 153 -12.64 -15.83 -14.97
N MET A 154 -11.88 -15.00 -14.24
CA MET A 154 -11.90 -13.56 -14.44
C MET A 154 -11.34 -13.17 -15.81
N ALA A 155 -10.34 -13.90 -16.34
CA ALA A 155 -9.78 -13.65 -17.66
C ALA A 155 -10.80 -13.80 -18.80
N LYS A 156 -11.88 -14.58 -18.63
CA LYS A 156 -12.97 -14.68 -19.60
C LYS A 156 -13.82 -13.40 -19.63
N ALA A 157 -13.93 -12.71 -18.49
CA ALA A 157 -14.85 -11.59 -18.33
C ALA A 157 -14.18 -10.21 -18.40
N TYR A 158 -12.89 -10.12 -18.18
CA TYR A 158 -12.19 -8.83 -18.04
C TYR A 158 -10.97 -8.73 -18.94
N ASP A 159 -10.76 -7.53 -19.49
CA ASP A 159 -9.44 -7.12 -19.93
C ASP A 159 -8.59 -6.86 -18.68
N PHE A 160 -7.42 -7.47 -18.57
CA PHE A 160 -6.51 -7.23 -17.46
C PHE A 160 -5.61 -6.04 -17.80
N VAL A 161 -5.65 -5.03 -16.96
CA VAL A 161 -4.95 -3.76 -17.18
C VAL A 161 -4.02 -3.46 -16.01
N GLY A 162 -2.74 -3.30 -16.31
CA GLY A 162 -1.76 -2.72 -15.40
C GLY A 162 -1.47 -1.28 -15.76
N PHE A 163 -0.86 -0.56 -14.83
CA PHE A 163 -0.36 0.78 -15.06
C PHE A 163 0.80 1.11 -14.11
N ASP A 164 1.70 1.97 -14.55
CA ASP A 164 2.65 2.63 -13.68
C ASP A 164 1.99 3.90 -13.12
N PRO A 165 1.81 4.04 -11.80
CA PRO A 165 1.35 5.30 -11.22
C PRO A 165 2.26 6.47 -11.58
N ARG A 166 1.76 7.72 -11.46
CA ARG A 166 2.60 8.91 -11.66
C ARG A 166 3.92 8.79 -10.91
N GLY A 167 5.03 9.11 -11.56
CA GLY A 167 6.37 9.03 -11.00
C GLY A 167 7.01 7.64 -10.99
N VAL A 168 6.28 6.58 -11.33
CA VAL A 168 6.77 5.20 -11.35
C VAL A 168 7.19 4.79 -12.76
N GLY A 169 8.32 4.10 -12.89
CA GLY A 169 8.72 3.38 -14.08
C GLY A 169 8.62 4.18 -15.36
N HIS A 170 7.66 3.84 -16.23
CA HIS A 170 7.47 4.51 -17.52
C HIS A 170 6.50 5.72 -17.46
N SER A 171 6.05 6.11 -16.25
CA SER A 171 5.09 7.20 -16.00
C SER A 171 5.76 8.44 -15.41
N ALA A 172 6.66 9.08 -16.15
CA ALA A 172 7.43 10.24 -15.73
C ALA A 172 8.21 9.98 -14.41
N PRO A 173 9.16 9.04 -14.40
CA PRO A 173 9.83 8.57 -13.19
C PRO A 173 10.49 9.70 -12.42
N ILE A 174 10.33 9.69 -11.10
CA ILE A 174 11.04 10.57 -10.17
C ILE A 174 12.24 9.86 -9.57
N SER A 175 13.19 10.65 -9.04
CA SER A 175 14.39 10.16 -8.37
C SER A 175 14.73 11.06 -7.20
N CYS A 176 15.35 10.51 -6.15
CA CYS A 176 15.83 11.25 -4.98
C CYS A 176 17.35 11.16 -4.82
N ALA A 177 17.98 10.13 -5.42
CA ALA A 177 19.41 9.90 -5.33
C ALA A 177 19.97 9.38 -6.66
N ASP A 178 21.28 9.33 -6.80
CA ASP A 178 21.89 8.56 -7.88
C ASP A 178 21.61 7.06 -7.65
N PRO A 179 21.07 6.33 -8.64
CA PRO A 179 20.69 4.93 -8.45
C PRO A 179 21.87 4.01 -8.11
N GLN A 180 23.07 4.28 -8.64
CA GLN A 180 24.25 3.47 -8.34
C GLN A 180 24.77 3.75 -6.93
N GLU A 181 24.75 5.03 -6.50
CA GLU A 181 25.09 5.38 -5.12
C GLU A 181 24.03 4.83 -4.14
N PHE A 182 22.76 4.86 -4.52
CA PHE A 182 21.68 4.28 -3.73
C PHE A 182 21.82 2.76 -3.57
N ALA A 183 22.31 2.04 -4.57
CA ALA A 183 22.51 0.60 -4.55
C ALA A 183 23.76 0.15 -3.77
N LYS A 184 24.73 1.04 -3.51
CA LYS A 184 25.97 0.66 -2.81
C LYS A 184 25.73 -0.01 -1.46
N ALA A 185 26.53 -1.01 -1.17
CA ALA A 185 26.54 -1.77 0.09
C ALA A 185 28.00 -2.08 0.52
N PRO A 186 28.26 -2.37 1.81
CA PRO A 186 27.25 -2.43 2.87
C PRO A 186 26.81 -1.05 3.33
N LYS A 187 25.54 -0.94 3.71
CA LYS A 187 25.00 0.25 4.38
C LYS A 187 25.26 0.21 5.88
N ALA A 188 25.18 1.37 6.54
CA ALA A 188 25.28 1.45 7.99
C ALA A 188 24.23 0.55 8.68
N ASP A 189 24.61 -0.03 9.85
CA ASP A 189 23.66 -0.80 10.66
C ASP A 189 22.45 0.08 11.01
N PRO A 190 21.21 -0.35 10.70
CA PRO A 190 20.03 0.41 11.08
C PRO A 190 19.88 0.57 12.60
N VAL A 191 20.32 -0.40 13.40
CA VAL A 191 20.26 -0.31 14.87
C VAL A 191 21.40 0.56 15.35
N PRO A 192 21.11 1.79 15.85
CA PRO A 192 22.17 2.71 16.26
C PRO A 192 22.81 2.27 17.57
N ASP A 193 24.14 2.23 17.65
CA ASP A 193 24.89 1.99 18.88
C ASP A 193 25.15 3.28 19.67
N SER A 194 25.04 4.43 19.00
CA SER A 194 25.42 5.72 19.58
C SER A 194 24.58 6.88 19.05
N GLU A 195 24.65 8.01 19.77
CA GLU A 195 24.07 9.27 19.27
C GLU A 195 24.79 9.79 18.01
N ALA A 196 26.02 9.37 17.75
CA ALA A 196 26.73 9.69 16.51
C ALA A 196 26.08 8.97 15.32
N ASP A 197 25.72 7.69 15.45
CA ASP A 197 25.04 6.92 14.44
C ASP A 197 23.66 7.52 14.12
N LYS A 198 22.91 7.87 15.16
CA LYS A 198 21.62 8.55 14.99
C LYS A 198 21.77 9.88 14.24
N ARG A 199 22.81 10.66 14.53
CA ARG A 199 23.09 11.92 13.80
C ARG A 199 23.44 11.66 12.33
N ALA A 200 24.24 10.64 12.05
CA ALA A 200 24.62 10.25 10.68
C ALA A 200 23.37 9.84 9.86
N GLN A 201 22.52 8.99 10.41
CA GLN A 201 21.28 8.56 9.76
C GLN A 201 20.32 9.73 9.50
N ARG A 202 20.19 10.66 10.46
CA ARG A 202 19.38 11.88 10.28
C ARG A 202 19.90 12.76 9.16
N LYS A 203 21.23 12.87 9.03
CA LYS A 203 21.87 13.62 7.94
C LYS A 203 21.51 12.99 6.58
N LEU A 204 21.67 11.66 6.45
CA LEU A 204 21.33 10.92 5.23
C LEU A 204 19.86 11.08 4.86
N ALA A 205 18.95 10.95 5.81
CA ALA A 205 17.51 11.15 5.59
C ALA A 205 17.18 12.56 5.07
N LYS A 206 17.82 13.60 5.64
CA LYS A 206 17.65 14.98 5.19
C LYS A 206 18.22 15.18 3.79
N GLU A 207 19.38 14.64 3.50
CA GLU A 207 20.02 14.72 2.17
C GLU A 207 19.14 14.04 1.12
N TYR A 208 18.56 12.86 1.44
CA TYR A 208 17.63 12.18 0.56
C TYR A 208 16.37 13.01 0.27
N ALA A 209 15.77 13.64 1.30
CA ALA A 209 14.61 14.53 1.11
C ALA A 209 14.92 15.73 0.20
N LEU A 210 16.11 16.34 0.35
CA LEU A 210 16.55 17.43 -0.51
C LEU A 210 16.82 16.96 -1.94
N GLY A 211 17.45 15.80 -2.10
CA GLY A 211 17.68 15.18 -3.40
C GLY A 211 16.39 14.89 -4.16
N CYS A 212 15.31 14.52 -3.47
CA CYS A 212 13.98 14.38 -4.09
C CYS A 212 13.53 15.70 -4.75
N LYS A 213 13.69 16.83 -4.05
CA LYS A 213 13.32 18.14 -4.58
C LYS A 213 14.15 18.56 -5.78
N GLU A 214 15.46 18.37 -5.70
CA GLU A 214 16.40 18.76 -6.74
C GLU A 214 16.19 17.95 -8.03
N ARG A 215 15.98 16.63 -7.90
CA ARG A 215 15.91 15.72 -9.04
C ARG A 215 14.52 15.60 -9.66
N SER A 216 13.44 15.72 -8.84
CA SER A 216 12.06 15.50 -9.31
C SER A 216 11.30 16.78 -9.65
N GLY A 217 11.86 17.95 -9.31
CA GLY A 217 11.33 19.25 -9.71
C GLY A 217 9.86 19.49 -9.36
N ALA A 218 9.11 20.05 -10.30
CA ALA A 218 7.72 20.45 -10.10
C ALA A 218 6.76 19.26 -9.87
N LEU A 219 7.12 18.05 -10.28
CA LEU A 219 6.26 16.87 -10.11
C LEU A 219 6.19 16.44 -8.64
N LEU A 220 7.27 16.66 -7.85
CA LEU A 220 7.38 16.16 -6.49
C LEU A 220 6.17 16.50 -5.61
N LYS A 221 5.72 17.76 -5.59
CA LYS A 221 4.58 18.22 -4.79
C LYS A 221 3.23 17.63 -5.22
N HIS A 222 3.16 17.02 -6.41
CA HIS A 222 1.97 16.40 -6.97
C HIS A 222 1.98 14.87 -6.87
N MET A 223 3.03 14.30 -6.27
CA MET A 223 3.14 12.89 -5.92
C MET A 223 2.28 12.60 -4.70
N THR A 224 0.97 12.44 -4.88
CA THR A 224 -0.01 12.26 -3.80
C THR A 224 -1.04 11.21 -4.15
N THR A 225 -1.56 10.50 -3.16
CA THR A 225 -2.64 9.52 -3.36
C THR A 225 -3.89 10.13 -3.99
N PRO A 226 -4.37 11.34 -3.60
CA PRO A 226 -5.51 11.96 -4.28
C PRO A 226 -5.27 12.22 -5.78
N ASN A 227 -4.06 12.59 -6.19
CA ASN A 227 -3.76 12.79 -7.60
C ASN A 227 -3.67 11.46 -8.36
N THR A 228 -3.08 10.43 -7.76
CA THR A 228 -3.07 9.07 -8.34
C THR A 228 -4.49 8.50 -8.47
N ALA A 229 -5.38 8.80 -7.52
CA ALA A 229 -6.79 8.42 -7.63
C ALA A 229 -7.51 9.16 -8.79
N ARG A 230 -7.17 10.42 -9.03
CA ARG A 230 -7.67 11.16 -10.21
C ARG A 230 -7.11 10.60 -11.52
N ASP A 231 -5.82 10.18 -11.53
CA ASP A 231 -5.26 9.47 -12.69
C ASP A 231 -6.02 8.19 -13.00
N LEU A 232 -6.42 7.41 -11.98
CA LEU A 232 -7.26 6.22 -12.16
C LEU A 232 -8.60 6.55 -12.84
N ASP A 233 -9.22 7.68 -12.51
CA ASP A 233 -10.48 8.08 -13.16
C ASP A 233 -10.27 8.48 -14.63
N VAL A 234 -9.15 9.12 -14.94
CA VAL A 234 -8.75 9.43 -16.32
C VAL A 234 -8.42 8.15 -17.10
N ILE A 235 -7.73 7.17 -16.48
CA ILE A 235 -7.47 5.86 -17.07
C ILE A 235 -8.78 5.13 -17.36
N ARG A 236 -9.72 5.07 -16.39
CA ARG A 236 -11.06 4.50 -16.57
C ARG A 236 -11.75 5.09 -17.81
N ALA A 237 -11.72 6.40 -17.93
CA ALA A 237 -12.34 7.11 -19.06
C ALA A 237 -11.64 6.79 -20.39
N ALA A 238 -10.30 6.73 -20.41
CA ALA A 238 -9.50 6.37 -21.58
C ALA A 238 -9.74 4.92 -22.06
N LEU A 239 -10.05 4.00 -21.12
CA LEU A 239 -10.43 2.62 -21.40
C LEU A 239 -11.86 2.50 -21.98
N GLY A 240 -12.65 3.59 -21.95
CA GLY A 240 -14.07 3.59 -22.37
C GLY A 240 -15.01 2.99 -21.34
N ASP A 241 -14.54 2.75 -20.13
CA ASP A 241 -15.33 2.13 -19.05
C ASP A 241 -16.13 3.22 -18.29
N LYS A 242 -17.46 3.02 -18.19
CA LYS A 242 -18.31 3.93 -17.39
C LYS A 242 -17.98 3.88 -15.90
N LYS A 243 -17.59 2.71 -15.41
CA LYS A 243 -17.25 2.47 -14.01
C LYS A 243 -16.04 1.58 -13.90
N LEU A 244 -15.21 1.82 -12.90
CA LEU A 244 -13.96 1.12 -12.64
C LEU A 244 -14.21 -0.25 -11.98
N ASN A 245 -13.56 -1.31 -12.50
CA ASN A 245 -13.30 -2.51 -11.72
C ASN A 245 -11.83 -2.46 -11.26
N TYR A 246 -11.60 -2.69 -9.99
CA TYR A 246 -10.30 -2.45 -9.37
C TYR A 246 -9.90 -3.57 -8.42
N LEU A 247 -8.63 -3.95 -8.49
CA LEU A 247 -7.97 -4.83 -7.54
C LEU A 247 -6.76 -4.09 -6.97
N GLY A 248 -6.80 -3.74 -5.69
CA GLY A 248 -5.71 -3.07 -4.99
C GLY A 248 -5.14 -3.93 -3.88
N VAL A 249 -3.81 -4.03 -3.82
CA VAL A 249 -3.08 -4.76 -2.78
C VAL A 249 -2.23 -3.77 -1.99
N SER A 250 -2.13 -3.96 -0.65
CA SER A 250 -1.24 -3.13 0.17
C SER A 250 -1.60 -1.63 0.10
N TYR A 251 -0.66 -0.73 -0.19
CA TYR A 251 -0.97 0.68 -0.47
C TYR A 251 -2.06 0.83 -1.54
N GLY A 252 -2.17 -0.08 -2.50
CA GLY A 252 -3.24 -0.08 -3.49
C GLY A 252 -4.64 -0.11 -2.87
N THR A 253 -4.77 -0.58 -1.63
CA THR A 253 -6.02 -0.55 -0.87
C THR A 253 -6.38 0.86 -0.41
N TYR A 254 -5.39 1.64 0.03
CA TYR A 254 -5.57 3.04 0.38
C TYR A 254 -5.87 3.88 -0.87
N LEU A 255 -5.16 3.64 -1.97
CA LEU A 255 -5.47 4.27 -3.26
C LEU A 255 -6.91 3.97 -3.70
N GLY A 256 -7.34 2.71 -3.61
CA GLY A 256 -8.72 2.29 -3.91
C GLY A 256 -9.75 2.95 -2.99
N ALA A 257 -9.46 3.02 -1.68
CA ALA A 257 -10.34 3.66 -0.70
C ALA A 257 -10.48 5.18 -0.92
N VAL A 258 -9.39 5.85 -1.28
CA VAL A 258 -9.40 7.27 -1.68
C VAL A 258 -10.18 7.45 -2.98
N TYR A 259 -9.98 6.59 -3.98
CA TYR A 259 -10.75 6.61 -5.22
C TYR A 259 -12.26 6.44 -4.95
N ALA A 260 -12.64 5.43 -4.15
CA ALA A 260 -14.03 5.18 -3.79
C ALA A 260 -14.68 6.34 -3.01
N THR A 261 -13.87 7.12 -2.29
CA THR A 261 -14.32 8.33 -1.57
C THR A 261 -14.54 9.51 -2.52
N LEU A 262 -13.62 9.71 -3.48
CA LEU A 262 -13.68 10.83 -4.43
C LEU A 262 -14.68 10.56 -5.57
N PHE A 263 -14.82 9.32 -6.02
CA PHE A 263 -15.61 8.92 -7.18
C PHE A 263 -16.51 7.72 -6.88
N PRO A 264 -17.40 7.80 -5.86
CA PRO A 264 -18.17 6.64 -5.40
C PRO A 264 -19.11 6.05 -6.47
N ASP A 265 -19.64 6.88 -7.36
CA ASP A 265 -20.52 6.49 -8.46
C ASP A 265 -19.76 5.98 -9.71
N HIS A 266 -18.44 6.15 -9.76
CA HIS A 266 -17.57 5.57 -10.79
C HIS A 266 -17.05 4.17 -10.44
N VAL A 267 -17.34 3.63 -9.26
CA VAL A 267 -16.97 2.26 -8.89
C VAL A 267 -18.02 1.26 -9.39
N ARG A 268 -17.57 0.17 -10.05
CA ARG A 268 -18.43 -0.98 -10.38
C ARG A 268 -18.16 -2.15 -9.45
N ARG A 269 -16.90 -2.59 -9.34
CA ARG A 269 -16.44 -3.64 -8.43
C ARG A 269 -15.07 -3.26 -7.92
N MET A 270 -14.88 -3.37 -6.64
CA MET A 270 -13.61 -3.03 -6.00
C MET A 270 -13.29 -4.08 -4.95
N LEU A 271 -12.13 -4.70 -5.13
CA LEU A 271 -11.53 -5.58 -4.14
C LEU A 271 -10.25 -4.93 -3.63
N VAL A 272 -10.09 -4.95 -2.31
CA VAL A 272 -8.90 -4.48 -1.60
C VAL A 272 -8.36 -5.60 -0.70
N ASP A 273 -7.08 -5.92 -0.86
CA ASP A 273 -6.40 -7.06 -0.26
C ASP A 273 -5.20 -6.59 0.56
N SER A 274 -5.09 -7.05 1.80
CA SER A 274 -3.98 -6.63 2.68
C SER A 274 -4.01 -5.13 2.94
N VAL A 275 -4.92 -4.71 3.81
CA VAL A 275 -5.47 -3.35 3.86
C VAL A 275 -4.67 -2.41 4.75
N VAL A 276 -4.20 -1.31 4.19
CA VAL A 276 -3.65 -0.17 4.95
C VAL A 276 -4.75 0.47 5.80
N ASN A 277 -4.44 0.78 7.06
CA ASN A 277 -5.36 1.51 7.95
C ASN A 277 -5.62 2.93 7.40
N PRO A 278 -6.85 3.25 6.94
CA PRO A 278 -7.13 4.51 6.26
C PRO A 278 -7.44 5.66 7.22
N SER A 279 -7.33 5.45 8.53
CA SER A 279 -7.60 6.53 9.48
C SER A 279 -6.57 7.64 9.37
N ARG A 280 -6.99 8.90 9.56
CA ARG A 280 -6.10 10.06 9.48
C ARG A 280 -5.00 10.04 10.53
N GLU A 281 -5.28 9.41 11.66
CA GLU A 281 -4.35 9.24 12.79
C GLU A 281 -3.29 8.19 12.48
N SER A 282 -3.62 7.20 11.63
CA SER A 282 -2.71 6.13 11.23
C SER A 282 -1.81 6.55 10.08
N ILE A 283 -2.35 7.20 9.06
CA ILE A 283 -1.67 7.59 7.83
C ILE A 283 -0.66 8.73 8.12
N TRP A 284 0.67 8.55 8.02
CA TRP A 284 1.37 7.27 7.79
C TRP A 284 2.21 6.89 9.01
N TYR A 285 2.54 7.86 9.87
CA TYR A 285 3.50 7.69 10.96
C TYR A 285 3.11 6.58 11.94
N GLN A 286 1.83 6.55 12.37
CA GLN A 286 1.37 5.51 13.29
C GLN A 286 1.28 4.14 12.60
N ALA A 287 0.88 4.09 11.32
CA ALA A 287 0.83 2.84 10.55
C ALA A 287 2.21 2.15 10.50
N ASN A 288 3.29 2.92 10.36
CA ASN A 288 4.65 2.38 10.36
C ASN A 288 5.06 1.81 11.72
N LEU A 289 4.69 2.46 12.83
CA LEU A 289 4.95 1.90 14.17
C LEU A 289 4.14 0.63 14.47
N ASP A 290 2.90 0.56 13.97
CA ASP A 290 2.05 -0.63 14.12
C ASP A 290 2.59 -1.79 13.25
N GLN A 291 3.08 -1.48 12.06
CA GLN A 291 3.74 -2.40 11.15
C GLN A 291 4.98 -3.04 11.80
N ASP A 292 5.83 -2.28 12.50
CA ASP A 292 7.01 -2.81 13.18
C ASP A 292 6.65 -3.93 14.17
N VAL A 293 5.57 -3.75 14.93
CA VAL A 293 5.09 -4.76 15.89
C VAL A 293 4.54 -6.00 15.19
N ALA A 294 3.84 -5.81 14.07
CA ALA A 294 3.32 -6.92 13.28
C ALA A 294 4.44 -7.71 12.58
N PHE A 295 5.49 -7.04 12.11
CA PHE A 295 6.67 -7.70 11.58
C PHE A 295 7.39 -8.57 12.62
N GLU A 296 7.49 -8.13 13.87
CA GLU A 296 8.08 -8.95 14.94
C GLU A 296 7.24 -10.21 15.19
N THR A 297 5.92 -10.09 15.16
CA THR A 297 5.01 -11.23 15.28
C THR A 297 5.25 -12.27 14.18
N ARG A 298 5.35 -11.82 12.92
CA ARG A 298 5.59 -12.72 11.78
C ARG A 298 7.02 -13.23 11.73
N TRP A 299 7.99 -12.46 12.20
CA TRP A 299 9.36 -12.91 12.42
C TRP A 299 9.41 -14.07 13.40
N SER A 300 8.66 -14.01 14.50
CA SER A 300 8.49 -15.12 15.45
C SER A 300 7.86 -16.35 14.78
N ASP A 301 6.80 -16.16 13.95
CA ASP A 301 6.18 -17.28 13.22
C ASP A 301 7.18 -17.99 12.30
N TRP A 302 7.96 -17.24 11.54
CA TRP A 302 8.99 -17.81 10.66
C TRP A 302 10.08 -18.54 11.45
N LYS A 303 10.58 -17.98 12.56
CA LYS A 303 11.57 -18.64 13.43
C LYS A 303 11.04 -19.97 13.99
N LYS A 304 9.77 -20.02 14.40
CA LYS A 304 9.11 -21.26 14.85
C LYS A 304 9.01 -22.29 13.73
N TRP A 305 8.72 -21.84 12.51
CA TRP A 305 8.67 -22.71 11.34
C TRP A 305 10.08 -23.25 11.01
N VAL A 306 11.11 -22.41 11.04
CA VAL A 306 12.52 -22.85 10.87
C VAL A 306 12.89 -23.90 11.91
N ALA A 307 12.56 -23.64 13.18
CA ALA A 307 12.85 -24.56 14.28
C ALA A 307 12.13 -25.91 14.12
N LYS A 308 10.89 -25.90 13.67
CA LYS A 308 10.13 -27.14 13.36
C LYS A 308 10.78 -27.94 12.22
N ASN A 309 11.46 -27.28 11.31
CA ASN A 309 12.10 -27.87 10.14
C ASN A 309 13.65 -27.94 10.29
N ASP A 310 14.19 -28.01 11.53
CA ASP A 310 15.62 -27.99 11.80
C ASP A 310 16.36 -29.17 11.16
N ALA A 311 15.70 -30.31 10.96
CA ALA A 311 16.26 -31.45 10.23
C ALA A 311 16.68 -31.11 8.79
N ALA A 312 15.99 -30.12 8.14
CA ALA A 312 16.33 -29.67 6.78
C ALA A 312 17.39 -28.55 6.79
N TYR A 313 17.36 -27.67 7.78
CA TYR A 313 18.13 -26.42 7.74
C TYR A 313 19.31 -26.37 8.72
N HIS A 314 19.28 -27.12 9.83
CA HIS A 314 20.29 -27.12 10.89
C HIS A 314 20.60 -25.73 11.47
N ILE A 315 19.58 -24.87 11.56
CA ILE A 315 19.71 -23.52 12.11
C ILE A 315 19.47 -23.52 13.61
N GLY A 316 18.50 -24.31 14.09
CA GLY A 316 18.17 -24.45 15.50
C GLY A 316 16.79 -25.06 15.70
N ASN A 317 16.66 -25.98 16.62
CA ASN A 317 15.42 -26.73 16.88
C ASN A 317 14.46 -26.05 17.88
N THR A 318 14.72 -24.81 18.24
CA THR A 318 13.81 -23.93 19.02
C THR A 318 13.88 -22.51 18.50
N GLU A 319 12.80 -21.75 18.67
CA GLU A 319 12.75 -20.33 18.30
C GLU A 319 13.91 -19.54 18.92
N ALA A 320 14.23 -19.78 20.19
CA ALA A 320 15.31 -19.10 20.89
C ALA A 320 16.70 -19.40 20.27
N LYS A 321 16.95 -20.64 19.83
CA LYS A 321 18.20 -20.99 19.14
C LYS A 321 18.28 -20.33 17.76
N VAL A 322 17.18 -20.26 17.02
CA VAL A 322 17.12 -19.55 15.74
C VAL A 322 17.39 -18.06 15.97
N GLN A 323 16.79 -17.45 16.99
CA GLN A 323 17.04 -16.04 17.34
C GLN A 323 18.50 -15.80 17.72
N ALA A 324 19.09 -16.65 18.55
CA ALA A 324 20.50 -16.51 18.96
C ALA A 324 21.45 -16.57 17.74
N LYS A 325 21.19 -17.48 16.79
CA LYS A 325 21.97 -17.55 15.54
C LYS A 325 21.74 -16.33 14.65
N TRP A 326 20.53 -15.75 14.63
CA TRP A 326 20.28 -14.49 13.93
C TRP A 326 21.13 -13.35 14.50
N GLU A 327 21.16 -13.19 15.81
CA GLU A 327 21.99 -12.16 16.46
C GLU A 327 23.50 -12.40 16.18
N GLN A 328 23.93 -13.65 16.19
CA GLN A 328 25.31 -14.01 15.83
C GLN A 328 25.63 -13.65 14.37
N LEU A 329 24.73 -13.95 13.42
CA LEU A 329 24.87 -13.62 12.00
C LEU A 329 25.00 -12.09 11.80
N ARG A 330 24.11 -11.32 12.43
CA ARG A 330 24.17 -9.85 12.39
C ARG A 330 25.47 -9.30 12.98
N ALA A 331 25.88 -9.80 14.14
CA ALA A 331 27.11 -9.36 14.79
C ALA A 331 28.36 -9.70 13.96
N THR A 332 28.37 -10.84 13.28
CA THR A 332 29.44 -11.22 12.35
C THR A 332 29.48 -10.31 11.15
N ALA A 333 28.34 -10.09 10.49
CA ALA A 333 28.22 -9.22 9.31
C ALA A 333 28.53 -7.74 9.63
N LYS A 334 28.26 -7.29 10.85
CA LYS A 334 28.61 -5.94 11.32
C LYS A 334 30.12 -5.72 11.40
N LYS A 335 30.87 -6.74 11.83
CA LYS A 335 32.34 -6.69 11.94
C LYS A 335 33.01 -6.92 10.59
N ASN A 336 32.53 -7.91 9.86
CA ASN A 336 33.07 -8.34 8.57
C ASN A 336 31.89 -8.60 7.62
N PRO A 337 31.51 -7.64 6.76
CA PRO A 337 30.43 -7.84 5.80
C PRO A 337 30.67 -9.08 4.94
N ILE A 338 29.66 -9.93 4.83
CA ILE A 338 29.72 -11.21 4.09
C ILE A 338 29.93 -10.88 2.61
N GLY A 339 30.97 -11.50 2.02
CA GLY A 339 31.39 -11.16 0.65
C GLY A 339 31.80 -9.69 0.46
N GLY A 340 32.08 -8.95 1.53
CA GLY A 340 32.42 -7.53 1.52
C GLY A 340 31.23 -6.58 1.29
N VAL A 341 30.02 -7.09 1.07
CA VAL A 341 28.84 -6.30 0.65
C VAL A 341 27.58 -6.54 1.50
N VAL A 342 27.47 -7.65 2.24
CA VAL A 342 26.29 -7.94 3.04
C VAL A 342 26.55 -7.62 4.50
N GLY A 343 26.11 -6.46 4.94
CA GLY A 343 26.10 -6.02 6.34
C GLY A 343 24.74 -6.23 7.01
N PRO A 344 24.54 -5.71 8.24
CA PRO A 344 23.26 -5.83 8.96
C PRO A 344 22.05 -5.26 8.21
N ALA A 345 22.20 -4.16 7.47
CA ALA A 345 21.11 -3.56 6.70
C ALA A 345 20.64 -4.47 5.57
N GLU A 346 21.58 -5.05 4.81
CA GLU A 346 21.31 -5.98 3.73
C GLU A 346 20.68 -7.27 4.25
N LEU A 347 21.13 -7.77 5.42
CA LEU A 347 20.50 -8.91 6.09
C LEU A 347 19.06 -8.62 6.46
N ILE A 348 18.76 -7.46 7.09
CA ILE A 348 17.37 -7.10 7.42
C ILE A 348 16.53 -7.04 6.16
N ASN A 349 16.99 -6.39 5.09
CA ASN A 349 16.29 -6.29 3.82
C ASN A 349 16.02 -7.65 3.15
N PHE A 350 16.93 -8.59 3.29
CA PHE A 350 16.74 -9.94 2.77
C PHE A 350 15.76 -10.75 3.62
N PHE A 351 15.94 -10.75 4.93
CA PHE A 351 15.17 -11.58 5.85
C PHE A 351 13.74 -11.05 6.06
N GLN A 352 13.47 -9.75 5.86
CA GLN A 352 12.12 -9.21 5.95
C GLN A 352 11.15 -9.81 4.93
N LYS A 353 11.66 -10.42 3.85
CA LYS A 353 10.82 -11.13 2.86
C LYS A 353 10.04 -12.28 3.51
N ALA A 354 10.59 -12.92 4.56
CA ALA A 354 9.92 -14.01 5.26
C ALA A 354 8.68 -13.54 6.06
N PRO A 355 8.73 -12.50 6.91
CA PRO A 355 7.51 -11.91 7.49
C PRO A 355 6.49 -11.42 6.47
N TYR A 356 6.93 -10.94 5.30
CA TYR A 356 6.02 -10.50 4.23
C TYR A 356 5.29 -11.68 3.56
N TYR A 357 6.04 -12.72 3.13
CA TYR A 357 5.53 -13.73 2.20
C TYR A 357 5.89 -15.12 2.66
N ASP A 358 4.91 -15.97 2.84
CA ASP A 358 5.13 -17.38 3.19
C ASP A 358 5.96 -18.11 2.13
N SER A 359 5.83 -17.74 0.86
CA SER A 359 6.65 -18.26 -0.23
C SER A 359 8.15 -18.00 -0.08
N SER A 360 8.54 -17.02 0.74
CA SER A 360 9.94 -16.69 1.04
C SER A 360 10.53 -17.51 2.20
N TRP A 361 9.70 -18.27 2.94
CA TRP A 361 10.15 -18.97 4.14
C TRP A 361 11.27 -19.99 3.85
N ALA A 362 11.01 -20.90 2.92
CA ALA A 362 11.96 -21.92 2.56
C ALA A 362 13.23 -21.39 1.88
N PRO A 363 13.16 -20.52 0.84
CA PRO A 363 14.35 -19.94 0.23
C PRO A 363 15.24 -19.16 1.20
N THR A 364 14.63 -18.38 2.11
CA THR A 364 15.38 -17.59 3.11
C THR A 364 16.12 -18.52 4.09
N ALA A 365 15.44 -19.56 4.60
CA ALA A 365 16.05 -20.53 5.48
C ALA A 365 17.16 -21.33 4.78
N GLN A 366 16.97 -21.66 3.50
CA GLN A 366 17.97 -22.40 2.71
C GLN A 366 19.24 -21.57 2.49
N ALA A 367 19.12 -20.29 2.13
CA ALA A 367 20.26 -19.41 1.96
C ALA A 367 21.06 -19.26 3.28
N TRP A 368 20.36 -19.15 4.41
CA TRP A 368 21.00 -19.09 5.71
C TRP A 368 21.65 -20.42 6.10
N SER A 369 20.99 -21.55 5.86
CA SER A 369 21.56 -22.89 6.08
C SER A 369 22.84 -23.14 5.27
N ALA A 370 22.87 -22.69 3.99
CA ALA A 370 24.06 -22.77 3.15
C ALA A 370 25.23 -21.97 3.75
N TYR A 371 24.96 -20.73 4.20
CA TYR A 371 25.96 -19.90 4.88
C TYR A 371 26.54 -20.59 6.12
N LEU A 372 25.71 -21.22 6.95
CA LEU A 372 26.18 -21.94 8.16
C LEU A 372 27.04 -23.16 7.81
N LYS A 373 26.93 -23.69 6.60
CA LYS A 373 27.75 -24.79 6.06
C LYS A 373 29.00 -24.29 5.33
N GLY A 374 29.27 -22.97 5.30
CA GLY A 374 30.43 -22.37 4.66
C GLY A 374 30.19 -21.92 3.20
N ASP A 375 28.98 -22.05 2.66
CA ASP A 375 28.62 -21.51 1.34
C ASP A 375 27.91 -20.16 1.47
N GLU A 376 28.66 -19.07 1.29
CA GLU A 376 28.15 -17.69 1.37
C GLU A 376 27.36 -17.24 0.13
N LYS A 377 27.53 -17.92 -1.01
CA LYS A 377 26.99 -17.47 -2.31
C LYS A 377 25.49 -17.23 -2.32
N PRO A 378 24.62 -18.15 -1.82
CA PRO A 378 23.18 -17.92 -1.84
C PRO A 378 22.75 -16.69 -1.01
N LEU A 379 23.45 -16.43 0.11
CA LEU A 379 23.17 -15.29 0.95
C LEU A 379 23.64 -13.98 0.29
N ILE A 380 24.81 -13.96 -0.33
CA ILE A 380 25.32 -12.80 -1.09
C ILE A 380 24.41 -12.49 -2.27
N GLN A 381 24.00 -13.50 -3.04
CA GLN A 381 23.08 -13.33 -4.17
C GLN A 381 21.69 -12.83 -3.75
N GLY A 382 21.21 -13.24 -2.58
CA GLY A 382 19.89 -12.86 -2.09
C GLY A 382 19.83 -11.50 -1.40
N ALA A 383 20.91 -11.12 -0.72
CA ALA A 383 20.99 -9.93 0.15
C ALA A 383 21.87 -8.80 -0.44
N GLY A 384 22.94 -9.16 -1.16
CA GLY A 384 23.86 -8.16 -1.74
C GLY A 384 23.28 -7.45 -2.95
N PRO A 385 23.80 -6.27 -3.29
CA PRO A 385 23.41 -5.56 -4.51
C PRO A 385 24.03 -6.21 -5.74
N ASP A 386 23.30 -6.23 -6.84
CA ASP A 386 23.88 -6.45 -8.17
C ASP A 386 24.21 -5.10 -8.80
N MET A 387 25.48 -4.69 -8.67
CA MET A 387 25.94 -3.42 -9.23
C MET A 387 25.98 -3.41 -10.77
N SER A 388 25.91 -4.57 -11.43
CA SER A 388 25.84 -4.70 -12.88
C SER A 388 24.42 -4.55 -13.44
N ASP A 389 23.39 -4.77 -12.60
CA ASP A 389 21.99 -4.56 -12.97
C ASP A 389 21.59 -3.08 -12.86
N ILE A 390 22.05 -2.27 -13.80
CA ILE A 390 21.78 -0.83 -13.85
C ILE A 390 20.27 -0.55 -13.89
N ALA A 391 19.52 -1.32 -14.67
CA ALA A 391 18.07 -1.15 -14.81
C ALA A 391 17.34 -1.47 -13.50
N GLY A 392 17.73 -2.54 -12.80
CA GLY A 392 17.20 -2.91 -11.50
C GLY A 392 17.53 -1.87 -10.42
N ASN A 393 18.74 -1.30 -10.44
CA ASN A 393 19.13 -0.25 -9.51
C ASN A 393 18.32 1.04 -9.73
N ILE A 394 18.09 1.44 -11.00
CA ILE A 394 17.20 2.56 -11.35
C ILE A 394 15.77 2.28 -10.85
N ALA A 395 15.24 1.10 -11.10
CA ALA A 395 13.89 0.74 -10.68
C ALA A 395 13.74 0.71 -9.15
N SER A 396 14.76 0.22 -8.45
CA SER A 396 14.79 0.17 -6.98
C SER A 396 14.81 1.57 -6.36
N GLU A 397 15.68 2.46 -6.85
CA GLU A 397 15.76 3.85 -6.40
C GLU A 397 14.45 4.60 -6.72
N ASN A 398 13.91 4.46 -7.95
CA ASN A 398 12.65 5.07 -8.34
C ASN A 398 11.49 4.62 -7.45
N SER A 399 11.38 3.32 -7.16
CA SER A 399 10.34 2.80 -6.26
C SER A 399 10.44 3.42 -4.86
N ASN A 400 11.66 3.54 -4.31
CA ASN A 400 11.90 4.17 -3.02
C ASN A 400 11.63 5.69 -3.05
N ALA A 401 11.98 6.37 -4.14
CA ALA A 401 11.70 7.80 -4.33
C ALA A 401 10.19 8.08 -4.34
N VAL A 402 9.42 7.27 -5.07
CA VAL A 402 7.95 7.39 -5.12
C VAL A 402 7.33 7.04 -3.77
N TYR A 403 7.79 5.96 -3.10
CA TYR A 403 7.35 5.62 -1.75
C TYR A 403 7.50 6.83 -0.82
N THR A 404 8.70 7.37 -0.75
CA THR A 404 9.02 8.53 0.11
C THR A 404 8.17 9.75 -0.27
N ALA A 405 8.07 10.08 -1.56
CA ALA A 405 7.34 11.25 -2.03
C ALA A 405 5.83 11.17 -1.70
N VAL A 406 5.20 10.03 -1.92
CA VAL A 406 3.76 9.84 -1.66
C VAL A 406 3.49 9.89 -0.16
N GLU A 407 4.21 9.13 0.65
CA GLU A 407 3.98 9.11 2.09
C GLU A 407 4.27 10.47 2.75
N CYS A 408 5.35 11.13 2.35
CA CYS A 408 5.68 12.44 2.89
C CYS A 408 4.70 13.54 2.47
N ASN A 409 4.13 13.47 1.25
CA ASN A 409 3.16 14.46 0.79
C ASN A 409 1.75 14.24 1.37
N ASP A 410 1.32 12.99 1.54
CA ASP A 410 -0.07 12.64 1.89
C ASP A 410 -0.46 13.01 3.31
N ALA A 411 0.50 13.10 4.22
CA ALA A 411 0.24 13.32 5.65
C ALA A 411 1.27 14.24 6.30
N LYS A 412 0.88 14.84 7.42
CA LYS A 412 1.80 15.58 8.29
C LYS A 412 2.58 14.60 9.15
N TRP A 413 3.89 14.64 9.04
CA TRP A 413 4.81 13.84 9.83
C TRP A 413 5.39 14.63 11.01
N PRO A 414 5.79 13.96 12.12
CA PRO A 414 6.48 14.62 13.21
C PRO A 414 7.81 15.22 12.74
N THR A 415 8.04 16.50 13.01
CA THR A 415 9.31 17.18 12.70
C THR A 415 10.33 17.11 13.83
N SER A 416 9.88 16.76 15.04
CA SER A 416 10.72 16.66 16.25
C SER A 416 11.46 15.33 16.29
N TRP A 417 12.79 15.38 16.24
CA TRP A 417 13.64 14.20 16.43
C TRP A 417 13.38 13.51 17.79
N ARG A 418 13.16 14.28 18.87
CA ARG A 418 12.85 13.70 20.19
C ARG A 418 11.62 12.77 20.13
N LYS A 419 10.62 13.09 19.31
CA LYS A 419 9.44 12.23 19.14
C LYS A 419 9.82 10.94 18.41
N TRP A 420 10.56 11.03 17.31
CA TRP A 420 11.03 9.87 16.55
C TRP A 420 11.87 8.93 17.41
N ASP A 421 12.87 9.47 18.10
CA ASP A 421 13.77 8.71 18.95
C ASP A 421 13.03 7.99 20.07
N ARG A 422 12.19 8.71 20.81
CA ARG A 422 11.39 8.14 21.90
C ARG A 422 10.45 7.04 21.41
N ASP A 423 9.71 7.29 20.33
CA ASP A 423 8.68 6.36 19.86
C ASP A 423 9.31 5.10 19.28
N ASN A 424 10.37 5.24 18.45
CA ASN A 424 11.07 4.11 17.87
C ASN A 424 11.91 3.33 18.89
N THR A 425 12.55 3.99 19.85
CA THR A 425 13.22 3.29 20.97
C THR A 425 12.24 2.43 21.76
N ARG A 426 11.04 2.96 22.07
CA ARG A 426 9.99 2.22 22.78
C ARG A 426 9.47 1.04 21.97
N VAL A 427 9.27 1.20 20.66
CA VAL A 427 8.81 0.11 19.78
C VAL A 427 9.90 -0.94 19.61
N HIS A 428 11.15 -0.53 19.42
CA HIS A 428 12.31 -1.42 19.29
C HIS A 428 12.51 -2.35 20.48
N GLN A 429 12.20 -1.91 21.70
CA GLN A 429 12.28 -2.77 22.90
C GLN A 429 11.42 -4.04 22.80
N LYS A 430 10.33 -4.01 22.05
CA LYS A 430 9.40 -5.14 21.88
C LYS A 430 9.35 -5.68 20.45
N ALA A 431 9.87 -4.96 19.48
CA ALA A 431 9.90 -5.28 18.07
C ALA A 431 11.26 -4.89 17.44
N PRO A 432 12.37 -5.57 17.84
CA PRO A 432 13.72 -5.20 17.43
C PRO A 432 14.03 -5.46 15.96
N PHE A 433 13.27 -6.34 15.29
CA PHE A 433 13.62 -6.82 13.94
C PHE A 433 13.67 -5.71 12.90
N MET A 434 12.60 -4.89 12.78
CA MET A 434 12.44 -3.92 11.69
C MET A 434 12.49 -2.45 12.12
N THR A 435 12.22 -2.14 13.40
CA THR A 435 11.86 -0.78 13.85
C THR A 435 12.83 0.30 13.39
N TRP A 436 14.12 0.15 13.61
CA TRP A 436 15.06 1.19 13.21
C TRP A 436 15.26 1.28 11.69
N ALA A 437 15.21 0.15 10.96
CA ALA A 437 15.27 0.18 9.51
C ALA A 437 14.07 0.95 8.92
N ASN A 438 12.88 0.67 9.42
CA ASN A 438 11.64 1.35 9.02
C ASN A 438 11.65 2.84 9.42
N ALA A 439 12.14 3.16 10.63
CA ALA A 439 12.29 4.54 11.08
C ALA A 439 13.16 5.38 10.13
N TRP A 440 14.33 4.86 9.73
CA TRP A 440 15.24 5.57 8.84
C TRP A 440 14.68 5.73 7.43
N MET A 441 13.99 4.73 6.92
CA MET A 441 13.32 4.78 5.61
C MET A 441 12.29 5.92 5.54
N ASN A 442 11.57 6.18 6.64
CA ASN A 442 10.50 7.18 6.71
C ASN A 442 10.96 8.54 7.23
N LEU A 443 12.14 8.63 7.83
CA LEU A 443 12.66 9.88 8.43
C LEU A 443 12.83 11.05 7.45
N PRO A 444 13.02 10.86 6.12
CA PRO A 444 13.00 11.97 5.16
C PRO A 444 11.75 12.86 5.28
N CYS A 445 10.60 12.28 5.68
CA CYS A 445 9.35 13.02 5.87
C CYS A 445 9.38 14.05 7.00
N ALA A 446 10.28 13.89 7.99
CA ALA A 446 10.45 14.87 9.06
C ALA A 446 11.04 16.21 8.58
N THR A 447 11.74 16.20 7.44
CA THR A 447 12.37 17.39 6.83
C THR A 447 11.92 17.59 5.38
N TRP A 448 10.72 17.10 5.04
CA TRP A 448 10.21 17.12 3.68
C TRP A 448 10.09 18.54 3.12
N PRO A 449 10.60 18.81 1.91
CA PRO A 449 10.70 20.17 1.38
C PRO A 449 9.39 20.69 0.75
N GLU A 450 8.35 19.86 0.63
CA GLU A 450 7.07 20.25 0.06
C GLU A 450 5.97 20.31 1.13
N LYS A 451 4.85 20.96 0.80
CA LYS A 451 3.70 21.06 1.71
C LYS A 451 3.04 19.71 1.90
N GLN A 452 3.07 19.22 3.12
CA GLN A 452 2.38 18.01 3.54
C GLN A 452 0.87 18.23 3.64
N LEU A 453 0.09 17.30 3.14
CA LEU A 453 -1.37 17.35 3.11
C LEU A 453 -1.99 16.87 4.43
N THR A 454 -3.30 16.99 4.52
CA THR A 454 -4.12 16.24 5.47
C THR A 454 -4.67 15.03 4.74
N PRO A 455 -4.55 13.81 5.28
CA PRO A 455 -5.07 12.61 4.64
C PRO A 455 -6.57 12.71 4.33
N VAL A 456 -6.98 12.08 3.24
CA VAL A 456 -8.39 12.01 2.84
C VAL A 456 -9.18 11.31 3.96
N ASP A 457 -10.34 11.87 4.29
CA ASP A 457 -11.29 11.22 5.19
C ASP A 457 -12.07 10.14 4.42
N VAL A 458 -11.52 8.93 4.44
CA VAL A 458 -12.11 7.79 3.74
C VAL A 458 -13.49 7.47 4.32
N LYS A 459 -14.51 7.46 3.45
CA LYS A 459 -15.89 7.21 3.83
C LYS A 459 -16.74 6.74 2.65
N THR A 460 -17.87 6.13 2.95
CA THR A 460 -18.86 5.75 1.95
C THR A 460 -19.50 6.99 1.32
N GLY A 461 -19.38 7.13 0.01
CA GLY A 461 -20.11 8.11 -0.78
C GLY A 461 -21.43 7.55 -1.34
N LYS A 462 -22.31 8.43 -1.79
CA LYS A 462 -23.57 8.05 -2.45
C LYS A 462 -23.28 7.28 -3.74
N GLY A 463 -23.89 6.10 -3.90
CA GLY A 463 -23.74 5.29 -5.12
C GLY A 463 -22.57 4.31 -5.09
N LEU A 464 -21.76 4.30 -4.03
CA LEU A 464 -20.70 3.31 -3.87
C LEU A 464 -21.29 1.90 -3.69
N PRO A 465 -20.95 0.93 -4.55
CA PRO A 465 -21.36 -0.46 -4.38
C PRO A 465 -20.60 -1.12 -3.21
N SER A 466 -20.99 -2.34 -2.86
CA SER A 466 -20.24 -3.14 -1.89
C SER A 466 -18.80 -3.33 -2.33
N VAL A 467 -17.84 -2.98 -1.46
CA VAL A 467 -16.42 -3.24 -1.62
C VAL A 467 -16.08 -4.55 -0.94
N LEU A 468 -15.31 -5.41 -1.62
CA LEU A 468 -14.83 -6.66 -1.04
C LEU A 468 -13.44 -6.44 -0.42
N ILE A 469 -13.32 -6.76 0.86
CA ILE A 469 -12.09 -6.65 1.65
C ILE A 469 -11.56 -8.07 1.90
N VAL A 470 -10.30 -8.33 1.58
CA VAL A 470 -9.64 -9.61 1.87
C VAL A 470 -8.44 -9.33 2.78
N GLN A 471 -8.33 -10.09 3.88
CA GLN A 471 -7.30 -9.82 4.88
C GLN A 471 -6.90 -11.07 5.64
N SER A 472 -5.60 -11.32 5.77
CA SER A 472 -5.05 -12.29 6.74
C SER A 472 -4.94 -11.67 8.13
N THR A 473 -5.22 -12.45 9.19
CA THR A 473 -5.21 -11.93 10.57
C THR A 473 -3.83 -11.65 11.13
N ARG A 474 -2.76 -12.12 10.47
CA ARG A 474 -1.37 -11.96 10.90
C ARG A 474 -0.49 -11.29 9.86
N ASP A 475 -1.07 -10.52 8.94
CA ASP A 475 -0.32 -9.74 7.96
C ASP A 475 0.61 -8.75 8.66
N ALA A 476 1.91 -8.78 8.33
CA ALA A 476 2.92 -7.92 8.93
C ALA A 476 2.92 -6.51 8.33
N ALA A 477 2.76 -6.43 7.01
CA ALA A 477 2.88 -5.17 6.28
C ALA A 477 1.63 -4.28 6.44
N THR A 478 0.47 -4.91 6.58
CA THR A 478 -0.81 -4.25 6.77
C THR A 478 -1.61 -4.98 7.87
N PRO A 479 -1.40 -4.58 9.14
CA PRO A 479 -2.04 -5.23 10.27
C PRO A 479 -3.56 -5.29 10.17
N PHE A 480 -4.16 -6.36 10.67
CA PHE A 480 -5.59 -6.70 10.57
C PHE A 480 -6.53 -5.56 10.96
N GLU A 481 -6.14 -4.75 11.94
CA GLU A 481 -6.89 -3.59 12.44
C GLU A 481 -7.18 -2.56 11.33
N GLY A 482 -6.29 -2.47 10.33
CA GLY A 482 -6.50 -1.61 9.16
C GLY A 482 -7.70 -2.03 8.32
N ALA A 483 -7.88 -3.34 8.10
CA ALA A 483 -9.03 -3.87 7.39
C ALA A 483 -10.33 -3.67 8.18
N VAL A 484 -10.29 -3.86 9.50
CA VAL A 484 -11.43 -3.58 10.39
C VAL A 484 -11.83 -2.11 10.32
N GLU A 485 -10.86 -1.20 10.34
CA GLU A 485 -11.13 0.24 10.25
C GLU A 485 -11.70 0.63 8.88
N LEU A 486 -11.16 0.09 7.79
CA LEU A 486 -11.71 0.33 6.45
C LEU A 486 -13.14 -0.19 6.33
N HIS A 487 -13.42 -1.38 6.87
CA HIS A 487 -14.76 -1.97 6.87
C HIS A 487 -15.78 -1.10 7.60
N LYS A 488 -15.41 -0.51 8.74
CA LYS A 488 -16.25 0.45 9.46
C LYS A 488 -16.54 1.71 8.64
N ARG A 489 -15.55 2.20 7.89
CA ARG A 489 -15.65 3.43 7.07
C ARG A 489 -16.42 3.23 5.77
N LEU A 490 -16.24 2.08 5.12
CA LEU A 490 -16.96 1.72 3.89
C LEU A 490 -18.20 0.88 4.22
N LYS A 491 -19.27 1.56 4.64
CA LYS A 491 -20.54 0.91 4.97
C LYS A 491 -21.06 0.07 3.79
N GLY A 492 -21.45 -1.17 4.07
CA GLY A 492 -21.89 -2.11 3.03
C GLY A 492 -20.77 -2.92 2.40
N SER A 493 -19.50 -2.70 2.75
CA SER A 493 -18.40 -3.60 2.39
C SER A 493 -18.59 -5.00 3.02
N ARG A 494 -17.85 -5.98 2.56
CA ARG A 494 -17.81 -7.35 3.11
C ARG A 494 -16.36 -7.79 3.27
N MET A 495 -16.07 -8.51 4.35
CA MET A 495 -14.75 -9.03 4.62
C MET A 495 -14.68 -10.54 4.38
N ILE A 496 -13.59 -10.97 3.76
CA ILE A 496 -13.12 -12.36 3.77
C ILE A 496 -11.85 -12.37 4.61
N ILE A 497 -11.89 -13.06 5.72
CA ILE A 497 -10.81 -13.11 6.71
C ILE A 497 -10.11 -14.44 6.59
N GLU A 498 -8.81 -14.43 6.34
CA GLU A 498 -7.98 -15.63 6.43
C GLU A 498 -7.41 -15.74 7.85
N GLU A 499 -8.03 -16.61 8.65
CA GLU A 499 -7.70 -16.75 10.07
C GLU A 499 -6.38 -17.50 10.28
N GLY A 500 -5.48 -16.96 11.08
CA GLY A 500 -4.22 -17.62 11.47
C GLY A 500 -3.11 -17.57 10.41
N ALA A 501 -3.37 -17.07 9.21
CA ALA A 501 -2.38 -16.84 8.16
C ALA A 501 -1.82 -15.41 8.20
N GLY A 502 -0.69 -15.17 7.54
CA GLY A 502 -0.05 -13.85 7.56
C GLY A 502 0.72 -13.48 6.31
N SER A 503 0.58 -14.23 5.22
CA SER A 503 1.19 -13.83 3.95
C SER A 503 0.50 -12.60 3.39
N HIS A 504 1.28 -11.62 2.98
CA HIS A 504 0.79 -10.38 2.38
C HIS A 504 0.31 -10.61 0.94
N GLY A 505 -0.84 -10.06 0.56
CA GLY A 505 -1.42 -10.25 -0.78
C GLY A 505 -2.13 -11.60 -0.95
N VAL A 506 -3.14 -11.85 -0.15
CA VAL A 506 -3.87 -13.12 0.01
C VAL A 506 -4.49 -13.64 -1.29
N THR A 507 -5.01 -12.75 -2.13
CA THR A 507 -5.66 -13.11 -3.41
C THR A 507 -4.70 -13.70 -4.44
N SER A 508 -3.39 -13.61 -4.20
CA SER A 508 -2.36 -14.25 -5.03
C SER A 508 -2.05 -15.69 -4.62
N LEU A 509 -2.66 -16.20 -3.55
CA LEU A 509 -2.43 -17.53 -2.99
C LEU A 509 -3.58 -18.48 -3.34
N VAL A 510 -3.27 -19.79 -3.32
CA VAL A 510 -4.28 -20.82 -3.53
C VAL A 510 -5.01 -21.09 -2.22
N ASN A 511 -6.20 -20.53 -2.09
CA ASN A 511 -7.14 -20.79 -1.01
C ASN A 511 -8.56 -20.83 -1.60
N PRO A 512 -9.13 -22.02 -1.88
CA PRO A 512 -10.44 -22.14 -2.55
C PRO A 512 -11.57 -21.40 -1.82
N CYS A 513 -11.52 -21.30 -0.49
CA CYS A 513 -12.50 -20.52 0.28
C CYS A 513 -12.49 -19.04 -0.12
N ILE A 514 -11.32 -18.48 -0.36
CA ILE A 514 -11.12 -17.08 -0.77
C ILE A 514 -11.32 -16.93 -2.28
N ASN A 515 -10.61 -17.74 -3.09
CA ASN A 515 -10.57 -17.56 -4.54
C ASN A 515 -11.95 -17.70 -5.18
N ASN A 516 -12.78 -18.65 -4.72
CA ASN A 516 -14.15 -18.83 -5.25
C ASN A 516 -15.05 -17.61 -4.95
N ARG A 517 -14.88 -16.97 -3.81
CA ARG A 517 -15.63 -15.76 -3.43
C ARG A 517 -15.17 -14.54 -4.21
N VAL A 518 -13.87 -14.41 -4.44
CA VAL A 518 -13.29 -13.38 -5.29
C VAL A 518 -13.81 -13.51 -6.72
N ASP A 519 -13.80 -14.71 -7.30
CA ASP A 519 -14.39 -15.00 -8.61
C ASP A 519 -15.88 -14.65 -8.64
N THR A 520 -16.66 -15.12 -7.66
CA THR A 520 -18.09 -14.83 -7.57
C THR A 520 -18.35 -13.34 -7.55
N TYR A 521 -17.61 -12.59 -6.73
CA TYR A 521 -17.75 -11.15 -6.66
C TYR A 521 -17.44 -10.46 -7.99
N PHE A 522 -16.30 -10.76 -8.61
CA PHE A 522 -15.95 -10.14 -9.88
C PHE A 522 -16.89 -10.56 -11.02
N LEU A 523 -17.33 -11.79 -11.07
CA LEU A 523 -18.19 -12.28 -12.17
C LEU A 523 -19.65 -11.85 -12.01
N THR A 524 -20.16 -11.79 -10.78
CA THR A 524 -21.61 -11.58 -10.55
C THR A 524 -21.94 -10.29 -9.77
N GLY A 525 -20.98 -9.70 -9.06
CA GLY A 525 -21.18 -8.60 -8.11
C GLY A 525 -21.77 -9.03 -6.77
N LYS A 526 -22.01 -10.33 -6.57
CA LYS A 526 -22.56 -10.85 -5.32
C LYS A 526 -21.46 -11.02 -4.28
N THR A 527 -21.79 -10.70 -3.05
CA THR A 527 -20.97 -10.98 -1.85
C THR A 527 -21.76 -11.89 -0.93
N ASP A 528 -21.08 -12.55 -0.01
CA ASP A 528 -21.76 -13.23 1.08
C ASP A 528 -22.62 -12.24 1.89
N PRO A 529 -23.73 -12.69 2.52
CA PRO A 529 -24.61 -11.81 3.28
C PRO A 529 -23.95 -11.28 4.57
N LYS A 530 -22.92 -11.96 5.04
CA LYS A 530 -22.10 -11.62 6.22
C LYS A 530 -20.62 -11.77 5.87
N ASP A 531 -19.76 -11.25 6.73
CA ASP A 531 -18.32 -11.48 6.66
C ASP A 531 -18.03 -12.97 6.84
N VAL A 532 -16.99 -13.44 6.15
CA VAL A 532 -16.62 -14.87 6.10
C VAL A 532 -15.21 -15.06 6.64
N THR A 533 -15.05 -16.07 7.48
CA THR A 533 -13.74 -16.54 7.93
C THR A 533 -13.37 -17.82 7.18
N CYS A 534 -12.21 -17.81 6.56
CA CYS A 534 -11.59 -18.94 5.88
C CYS A 534 -10.44 -19.49 6.71
N THR A 535 -10.20 -20.81 6.62
CA THR A 535 -8.98 -21.42 7.16
C THR A 535 -7.75 -20.92 6.41
N PRO A 536 -6.54 -21.01 7.01
CA PRO A 536 -5.31 -20.59 6.35
C PRO A 536 -5.05 -21.39 5.07
N HIS A 537 -4.35 -20.75 4.13
CA HIS A 537 -3.71 -21.48 3.02
C HIS A 537 -2.64 -22.45 3.54
N ALA A 538 -2.14 -23.34 2.69
CA ALA A 538 -1.16 -24.34 3.08
C ALA A 538 0.15 -23.71 3.56
N THR A 539 0.63 -24.14 4.72
CA THR A 539 1.94 -23.73 5.24
C THR A 539 3.06 -24.19 4.27
N PRO A 540 4.07 -23.34 4.00
CA PRO A 540 5.19 -23.71 3.15
C PRO A 540 5.87 -25.01 3.60
N GLN A 541 6.22 -25.86 2.64
CA GLN A 541 7.02 -27.04 2.91
C GLN A 541 8.50 -26.67 2.91
N PRO A 542 9.35 -27.31 3.73
CA PRO A 542 10.80 -27.11 3.66
C PRO A 542 11.31 -27.51 2.28
N SER A 543 12.39 -26.85 1.82
CA SER A 543 13.10 -27.27 0.62
C SER A 543 13.56 -28.73 0.78
N LYS A 544 13.39 -29.54 -0.25
CA LYS A 544 14.00 -30.88 -0.27
C LYS A 544 15.51 -30.70 -0.24
N ALA A 545 16.18 -31.47 0.64
CA ALA A 545 17.62 -31.49 0.75
C ALA A 545 18.28 -31.89 -0.58
#